data_66bc8c0c54b5b4f880efab986cc8616c
#
_entry.id   66bc8c0c54b5b4f880efab986cc8616c
#
_cell.length_a   1.000
_cell.length_b   1.000
_cell.length_c   1.000
_cell.angle_alpha   90.00
_cell.angle_beta   90.00
_cell.angle_gamma   90.00
#
_symmetry.space_group_name_H-M   'P 1'
#
loop_
_entity.id
_entity.type
_entity.pdbx_description
1 polymer ?
#
loop_
_entity_poly.entity_id
_entity_poly.type
_entity_poly.pdbx_seq_one_letter_code
_entity_poly.pdbx_strand_id
1 'polypeptide(L)'
;MAKRIDLVKEFHKKFKVPVLKKPALIQQDRSKFRYDLMKEEVEEYILGAKNGDLENIAKELVDILYAVYGTVLEHGLQDKIDKIFKQVHLSHMSKDYSKYKMIKGKKYFKPNIKKILYK
;
A
#
# COMPACT_ATOMS: atom_id res chain seq x y z
N MET A 1 -2.58 11.29 -18.12
CA MET A 1 -2.44 11.72 -16.70
C MET A 1 -1.57 10.73 -15.96
N ALA A 2 -0.59 11.20 -15.20
CA ALA A 2 0.28 10.31 -14.44
C ALA A 2 -0.47 9.66 -13.28
N LYS A 3 -0.25 8.35 -13.08
CA LYS A 3 -0.78 7.64 -11.92
C LYS A 3 -0.05 8.12 -10.67
N ARG A 4 -0.69 7.96 -9.51
CA ARG A 4 -0.08 8.34 -8.22
C ARG A 4 1.28 7.68 -8.02
N ILE A 5 1.39 6.40 -8.34
CA ILE A 5 2.65 5.67 -8.17
C ILE A 5 3.76 6.23 -9.09
N ASP A 6 3.40 6.76 -10.25
CA ASP A 6 4.37 7.37 -11.16
C ASP A 6 4.95 8.65 -10.56
N LEU A 7 4.14 9.41 -9.83
CA LEU A 7 4.61 10.59 -9.12
C LEU A 7 5.60 10.22 -8.01
N VAL A 8 5.30 9.16 -7.27
CA VAL A 8 6.21 8.67 -6.23
C VAL A 8 7.51 8.15 -6.85
N LYS A 9 7.41 7.47 -8.00
CA LYS A 9 8.59 7.01 -8.74
C LYS A 9 9.48 8.18 -9.16
N GLU A 10 8.88 9.27 -9.60
CA GLU A 10 9.60 10.50 -9.93
C GLU A 10 10.39 11.02 -8.72
N PHE A 11 9.76 11.02 -7.54
CA PHE A 11 10.42 11.40 -6.29
C PHE A 11 11.60 10.48 -5.98
N HIS A 12 11.41 9.15 -6.11
CA HIS A 12 12.48 8.18 -5.87
C HIS A 12 13.65 8.42 -6.80
N LYS A 13 13.38 8.72 -8.07
CA LYS A 13 14.43 9.00 -9.05
C LYS A 13 15.19 10.25 -8.68
N LYS A 14 14.50 11.33 -8.31
CA LYS A 14 15.13 12.60 -7.95
C LYS A 14 16.03 12.46 -6.74
N PHE A 15 15.60 11.74 -5.72
CA PHE A 15 16.31 11.63 -4.45
C PHE A 15 17.09 10.32 -4.30
N LYS A 16 17.25 9.58 -5.39
CA LYS A 16 18.04 8.33 -5.42
C LYS A 16 17.57 7.28 -4.42
N VAL A 17 16.25 7.20 -4.24
CA VAL A 17 15.63 6.15 -3.44
C VAL A 17 15.46 4.91 -4.33
N PRO A 18 15.73 3.69 -3.82
CA PRO A 18 15.69 2.49 -4.67
C PRO A 18 14.35 2.23 -5.33
N VAL A 19 14.40 1.76 -6.58
CA VAL A 19 13.24 1.26 -7.33
C VAL A 19 13.69 -0.01 -8.04
N LEU A 20 13.08 -1.13 -7.73
CA LEU A 20 13.35 -2.38 -8.45
C LEU A 20 12.39 -2.50 -9.63
N LYS A 21 12.83 -3.19 -10.68
CA LYS A 21 12.02 -3.39 -11.88
C LYS A 21 11.17 -4.66 -11.79
N LYS A 22 11.60 -5.63 -10.99
CA LYS A 22 10.90 -6.91 -10.84
C LYS A 22 10.60 -7.17 -9.37
N PRO A 23 9.50 -7.90 -9.07
CA PRO A 23 9.17 -8.23 -7.69
C PRO A 23 10.30 -8.93 -6.97
N ALA A 24 10.66 -8.45 -5.78
CA ALA A 24 11.72 -9.04 -4.98
C ALA A 24 11.58 -8.66 -3.51
N LEU A 25 12.17 -9.49 -2.67
CA LEU A 25 12.39 -9.12 -1.28
C LEU A 25 13.55 -8.12 -1.25
N ILE A 26 13.53 -7.23 -0.29
CA ILE A 26 14.61 -6.26 -0.07
C ILE A 26 15.34 -6.61 1.23
N GLN A 27 16.50 -6.01 1.45
CA GLN A 27 17.26 -6.24 2.67
C GLN A 27 16.46 -5.81 3.89
N GLN A 28 16.70 -6.47 5.02
CA GLN A 28 15.92 -6.24 6.23
C GLN A 28 16.02 -4.81 6.76
N ASP A 29 17.18 -4.18 6.63
CA ASP A 29 17.34 -2.78 7.01
C ASP A 29 16.47 -1.85 6.18
N ARG A 30 16.29 -2.14 4.87
CA ARG A 30 15.39 -1.36 4.01
C ARG A 30 13.94 -1.62 4.36
N SER A 31 13.56 -2.88 4.65
CA SER A 31 12.20 -3.21 5.09
C SER A 31 11.87 -2.49 6.39
N LYS A 32 12.81 -2.45 7.34
CA LYS A 32 12.63 -1.76 8.61
C LYS A 32 12.46 -0.25 8.39
N PHE A 33 13.28 0.33 7.50
CA PHE A 33 13.17 1.75 7.15
C PHE A 33 11.80 2.07 6.55
N ARG A 34 11.33 1.25 5.59
CA ARG A 34 10.02 1.43 4.99
C ARG A 34 8.89 1.27 6.00
N TYR A 35 9.03 0.29 6.90
CA TYR A 35 8.08 0.11 8.00
C TYR A 35 8.02 1.35 8.89
N ASP A 36 9.17 1.87 9.29
CA ASP A 36 9.24 3.04 10.17
C ASP A 36 8.60 4.27 9.52
N LEU A 37 8.80 4.46 8.21
CA LEU A 37 8.15 5.56 7.47
C LEU A 37 6.63 5.44 7.49
N MET A 38 6.11 4.25 7.18
CA MET A 38 4.66 4.03 7.17
C MET A 38 4.06 4.22 8.56
N LYS A 39 4.74 3.72 9.59
CA LYS A 39 4.29 3.84 10.98
C LYS A 39 4.23 5.30 11.42
N GLU A 40 5.26 6.07 11.10
CA GLU A 40 5.32 7.50 11.43
C GLU A 40 4.12 8.25 10.85
N GLU A 41 3.79 8.01 9.57
CA GLU A 41 2.67 8.68 8.92
C GLU A 41 1.33 8.28 9.51
N VAL A 42 1.18 7.01 9.89
CA VAL A 42 -0.05 6.54 10.54
C VAL A 42 -0.21 7.20 11.92
N GLU A 43 0.87 7.35 12.67
CA GLU A 43 0.82 8.04 13.96
C GLU A 43 0.49 9.52 13.82
N GLU A 44 1.01 10.18 12.79
CA GLU A 44 0.68 11.59 12.51
C GLU A 44 -0.79 11.75 12.13
N TYR A 45 -1.37 10.78 11.42
CA TYR A 45 -2.80 10.81 11.11
C TYR A 45 -3.64 10.86 12.40
N ILE A 46 -3.35 10.00 13.38
CA ILE A 46 -4.19 9.95 14.59
C ILE A 46 -4.05 11.24 15.42
N LEU A 47 -2.89 11.87 15.39
CA LEU A 47 -2.71 13.17 16.05
C LEU A 47 -3.59 14.23 15.40
N GLY A 48 -3.62 14.30 14.06
CA GLY A 48 -4.49 15.23 13.35
C GLY A 48 -5.97 14.98 13.63
N ALA A 49 -6.37 13.70 13.71
CA ALA A 49 -7.73 13.33 14.01
C ALA A 49 -8.14 13.77 15.42
N LYS A 50 -7.26 13.59 16.40
CA LYS A 50 -7.51 14.01 17.79
C LYS A 50 -7.65 15.54 17.91
N ASN A 51 -6.94 16.27 17.06
CA ASN A 51 -6.99 17.73 17.08
C ASN A 51 -8.12 18.31 16.23
N GLY A 52 -8.88 17.45 15.53
CA GLY A 52 -9.97 17.88 14.68
C GLY A 52 -9.54 18.70 13.48
N ASP A 53 -8.33 18.47 12.97
CA ASP A 53 -7.73 19.24 11.89
C ASP A 53 -7.87 18.47 10.57
N LEU A 54 -8.93 18.77 9.82
CA LEU A 54 -9.25 18.07 8.58
C LEU A 54 -8.18 18.27 7.51
N GLU A 55 -7.60 19.45 7.40
CA GLU A 55 -6.53 19.70 6.43
C GLU A 55 -5.32 18.82 6.70
N ASN A 56 -4.94 18.70 7.96
CA ASN A 56 -3.84 17.83 8.37
C ASN A 56 -4.18 16.36 8.15
N ILE A 57 -5.41 15.95 8.45
CA ILE A 57 -5.87 14.59 8.18
C ILE A 57 -5.70 14.24 6.69
N ALA A 58 -6.15 15.15 5.81
CA ALA A 58 -6.05 14.93 4.36
C ALA A 58 -4.59 14.80 3.92
N LYS A 59 -3.71 15.66 4.44
CA LYS A 59 -2.28 15.59 4.14
C LYS A 59 -1.66 14.28 4.62
N GLU A 60 -1.97 13.86 5.83
CA GLU A 60 -1.39 12.64 6.40
C GLU A 60 -1.87 11.38 5.67
N LEU A 61 -3.11 11.35 5.20
CA LEU A 61 -3.59 10.23 4.40
C LEU A 61 -2.81 10.13 3.09
N VAL A 62 -2.49 11.26 2.46
CA VAL A 62 -1.64 11.28 1.27
C VAL A 62 -0.24 10.80 1.61
N ASP A 63 0.32 11.24 2.73
CA ASP A 63 1.66 10.82 3.15
C ASP A 63 1.72 9.31 3.44
N ILE A 64 0.65 8.74 3.99
CA ILE A 64 0.56 7.28 4.18
C ILE A 64 0.59 6.58 2.82
N LEU A 65 -0.23 7.02 1.87
CA LEU A 65 -0.22 6.46 0.51
C LEU A 65 1.15 6.61 -0.14
N TYR A 66 1.78 7.76 0.05
CA TYR A 66 3.10 8.04 -0.50
C TYR A 66 4.13 7.04 0.00
N ALA A 67 4.14 6.79 1.31
CA ALA A 67 5.05 5.81 1.92
C ALA A 67 4.75 4.38 1.45
N VAL A 68 3.47 4.03 1.29
CA VAL A 68 3.07 2.71 0.78
C VAL A 68 3.51 2.54 -0.67
N TYR A 69 3.24 3.51 -1.53
CA TYR A 69 3.67 3.43 -2.94
C TYR A 69 5.19 3.37 -3.07
N GLY A 70 5.92 4.11 -2.23
CA GLY A 70 7.37 4.02 -2.20
C GLY A 70 7.85 2.63 -1.82
N THR A 71 7.17 1.98 -0.89
CA THR A 71 7.48 0.60 -0.50
C THR A 71 7.20 -0.38 -1.65
N VAL A 72 6.09 -0.17 -2.36
CA VAL A 72 5.77 -0.95 -3.57
C VAL A 72 6.90 -0.85 -4.59
N LEU A 73 7.41 0.36 -4.81
CA LEU A 73 8.50 0.60 -5.77
C LEU A 73 9.80 -0.06 -5.34
N GLU A 74 10.12 -0.01 -4.06
CA GLU A 74 11.35 -0.67 -3.56
C GLU A 74 11.29 -2.18 -3.71
N HIS A 75 10.09 -2.77 -3.63
CA HIS A 75 9.90 -4.20 -3.85
C HIS A 75 9.71 -4.56 -5.33
N GLY A 76 9.72 -3.59 -6.23
CA GLY A 76 9.52 -3.86 -7.65
C GLY A 76 8.13 -4.35 -8.01
N LEU A 77 7.11 -3.95 -7.25
CA LEU A 77 5.73 -4.43 -7.43
C LEU A 77 4.88 -3.51 -8.29
N GLN A 78 5.43 -2.42 -8.81
CA GLN A 78 4.66 -1.38 -9.49
C GLN A 78 3.88 -1.86 -10.70
N ASP A 79 4.39 -2.85 -11.44
CA ASP A 79 3.71 -3.39 -12.62
C ASP A 79 2.65 -4.44 -12.28
N LYS A 80 2.62 -4.88 -11.03
CA LYS A 80 1.72 -5.95 -10.56
C LYS A 80 0.67 -5.45 -9.57
N ILE A 81 0.91 -4.31 -8.94
CA ILE A 81 0.13 -3.89 -7.78
C ILE A 81 -1.36 -3.66 -8.11
N ASP A 82 -1.67 -3.14 -9.29
CA ASP A 82 -3.07 -2.91 -9.67
C ASP A 82 -3.83 -4.22 -9.81
N LYS A 83 -3.20 -5.24 -10.41
CA LYS A 83 -3.81 -6.56 -10.53
C LYS A 83 -3.97 -7.24 -9.18
N ILE A 84 -2.97 -7.08 -8.30
CA ILE A 84 -3.02 -7.62 -6.95
C ILE A 84 -4.13 -6.92 -6.16
N PHE A 85 -4.23 -5.61 -6.26
CA PHE A 85 -5.27 -4.83 -5.60
C PHE A 85 -6.66 -5.32 -6.01
N LYS A 86 -6.87 -5.50 -7.31
CA LYS A 86 -8.15 -6.00 -7.83
C LYS A 86 -8.45 -7.40 -7.29
N GLN A 87 -7.46 -8.29 -7.25
CA GLN A 87 -7.63 -9.63 -6.73
C GLN A 87 -8.01 -9.61 -5.24
N VAL A 88 -7.33 -8.78 -4.46
CA VAL A 88 -7.65 -8.60 -3.05
C VAL A 88 -9.06 -8.02 -2.88
N HIS A 89 -9.42 -7.05 -3.72
CA HIS A 89 -10.77 -6.47 -3.70
C HIS A 89 -11.84 -7.54 -3.94
N LEU A 90 -11.65 -8.38 -4.97
CA LEU A 90 -12.61 -9.45 -5.27
C LEU A 90 -12.72 -10.44 -4.11
N SER A 91 -11.59 -10.74 -3.46
CA SER A 91 -11.58 -11.57 -2.26
C SER A 91 -12.40 -10.92 -1.14
N HIS A 92 -12.23 -9.62 -0.91
CA HIS A 92 -13.01 -8.89 0.08
C HIS A 92 -14.51 -8.92 -0.25
N MET A 93 -14.84 -8.73 -1.54
CA MET A 93 -16.25 -8.74 -1.97
C MET A 93 -16.89 -10.13 -1.85
N SER A 94 -16.09 -11.19 -1.72
CA SER A 94 -16.61 -12.54 -1.52
C SER A 94 -16.95 -12.85 -0.05
N LYS A 95 -16.67 -11.93 0.86
CA LYS A 95 -17.01 -12.07 2.28
C LYS A 95 -18.53 -11.85 2.49
N ASP A 96 -19.05 -12.44 3.56
CA ASP A 96 -20.44 -12.23 3.94
C ASP A 96 -20.57 -11.10 4.95
N TYR A 97 -21.67 -10.39 4.88
CA TYR A 97 -21.99 -9.34 5.85
C TYR A 97 -22.43 -9.96 7.18
N SER A 98 -21.99 -9.36 8.27
CA SER A 98 -22.53 -9.64 9.59
C SER A 98 -22.75 -8.31 10.32
N LYS A 99 -23.54 -8.33 11.40
CA LYS A 99 -23.90 -7.13 12.15
C LYS A 99 -22.71 -6.30 12.60
N TYR A 100 -21.58 -6.95 12.91
CA TYR A 100 -20.42 -6.28 13.50
C TYR A 100 -19.20 -6.25 12.60
N LYS A 101 -19.08 -7.16 11.66
CA LYS A 101 -17.94 -7.23 10.74
C LYS A 101 -18.28 -8.16 9.57
N MET A 102 -17.52 -8.05 8.49
CA MET A 102 -17.58 -9.00 7.38
C MET A 102 -16.93 -10.32 7.80
N ILE A 103 -17.50 -11.44 7.39
CA ILE A 103 -17.02 -12.77 7.75
C ILE A 103 -16.71 -13.58 6.49
N LYS A 104 -15.84 -14.58 6.65
CA LYS A 104 -15.49 -15.50 5.57
C LYS A 104 -16.54 -16.59 5.49
N GLY A 105 -17.57 -16.36 4.66
CA GLY A 105 -18.63 -17.34 4.45
C GLY A 105 -18.27 -18.38 3.39
N LYS A 106 -19.29 -19.12 2.92
CA LYS A 106 -19.10 -20.23 1.97
C LYS A 106 -18.53 -19.79 0.63
N LYS A 107 -18.83 -18.57 0.19
CA LYS A 107 -18.37 -18.05 -1.11
C LYS A 107 -17.02 -17.34 -1.03
N TYR A 108 -16.47 -17.20 0.17
CA TYR A 108 -15.18 -16.55 0.35
C TYR A 108 -14.06 -17.32 -0.35
N PHE A 109 -13.19 -16.57 -1.00
CA PHE A 109 -11.94 -17.13 -1.55
C PHE A 109 -10.76 -16.23 -1.20
N LYS A 110 -9.59 -16.84 -1.01
CA LYS A 110 -8.36 -16.10 -0.79
C LYS A 110 -7.88 -15.48 -2.10
N PRO A 111 -7.27 -14.29 -2.06
CA PRO A 111 -6.67 -13.73 -3.27
C PRO A 111 -5.51 -14.60 -3.75
N ASN A 112 -5.47 -14.88 -5.05
CA ASN A 112 -4.39 -15.67 -5.65
C ASN A 112 -3.26 -14.74 -6.10
N ILE A 113 -2.47 -14.26 -5.15
CA ILE A 113 -1.39 -13.32 -5.41
C ILE A 113 -0.20 -14.00 -6.07
N LYS A 114 0.07 -15.25 -5.70
CA LYS A 114 1.17 -16.03 -6.26
C LYS A 114 1.10 -16.12 -7.79
N LYS A 115 -0.10 -16.33 -8.32
CA LYS A 115 -0.33 -16.41 -9.76
C LYS A 115 0.03 -15.10 -10.47
N ILE A 116 -0.22 -13.97 -9.82
CA ILE A 116 0.08 -12.64 -10.37
C ILE A 116 1.58 -12.36 -10.31
N LEU A 117 2.22 -12.68 -9.18
CA LEU A 117 3.64 -12.38 -8.97
C LEU A 117 4.58 -13.17 -9.87
N TYR A 118 4.29 -14.44 -10.08
CA TYR A 118 5.22 -15.37 -10.72
C TYR A 118 4.80 -15.83 -12.11
N LYS A 119 3.92 -15.09 -12.72
CA LYS A 119 3.46 -15.43 -14.06
C LYS A 119 4.22 -14.74 -15.19
#